data_51e18b50de546723d3bd58c55a71c9c1
#
_entry.id   51e18b50de546723d3bd58c55a71c9c1
#
_cell.length_a   1.000
_cell.length_b   1.000
_cell.length_c   1.000
_cell.angle_alpha   90.00
_cell.angle_beta   90.00
_cell.angle_gamma   90.00
#
_symmetry.space_group_name_H-M   'P 1'
#
loop_
_entity.id
_entity.type
_entity.pdbx_description
1 polymer ?
#
loop_
_entity_poly.entity_id
_entity_poly.type
_entity_poly.pdbx_seq_one_letter_code
_entity_poly.pdbx_strand_id
1 'polypeptide(L)'
;MLMISLFIQMSRGKLTVRKILRGTKNILYHIEPVREEWKAKAKEHLDALAIPTGSLGIMTSFAEQLVAISENMKPRFPQKEVFVMAGDHGVTEEGVSLFPKEVTTEMVGNFLKGGAGINAFAKNAGAEVNVVDMGVDARLDRVYGKDCVMDRKINFGTKNFTKEPAMTREEATQSLEYGIQLVIDAKSRGADLIATGDMGIANTTA
;
A
#
# COMPACT_ATOMS: atom_id res chain seq x y z
N MET A 1 -12.40 -6.68 -1.45
CA MET A 1 -10.97 -6.63 -1.09
C MET A 1 -10.18 -6.72 -2.39
N LEU A 2 -9.98 -5.58 -3.05
CA LEU A 2 -9.19 -5.50 -4.28
C LEU A 2 -7.74 -5.22 -3.88
N MET A 3 -6.89 -6.25 -3.90
CA MET A 3 -5.44 -6.06 -3.86
C MET A 3 -4.99 -5.48 -5.21
N ILE A 4 -4.83 -4.17 -5.29
CA ILE A 4 -4.10 -3.56 -6.41
C ILE A 4 -2.63 -3.59 -6.02
N SER A 5 -1.92 -4.65 -6.43
CA SER A 5 -0.47 -4.69 -6.35
C SER A 5 0.10 -3.79 -7.44
N LEU A 6 0.42 -2.55 -7.11
CA LEU A 6 1.14 -1.67 -8.00
C LEU A 6 2.64 -1.98 -7.89
N PHE A 7 3.15 -2.85 -8.76
CA PHE A 7 4.59 -3.09 -8.89
C PHE A 7 5.18 -2.04 -9.83
N ILE A 8 5.96 -1.12 -9.29
CA ILE A 8 6.76 -0.19 -10.08
C ILE A 8 8.14 -0.80 -10.25
N GLN A 9 8.45 -1.29 -11.46
CA GLN A 9 9.80 -1.67 -11.83
C GLN A 9 10.59 -0.39 -12.13
N MET A 10 11.53 -0.05 -11.27
CA MET A 10 12.46 1.04 -11.54
C MET A 10 13.73 0.47 -12.18
N SER A 11 13.92 0.75 -13.48
CA SER A 11 15.20 0.49 -14.17
C SER A 11 16.34 1.25 -13.46
N ARG A 12 17.58 0.72 -13.54
CA ARG A 12 18.80 1.23 -12.90
C ARG A 12 19.27 2.61 -13.42
N GLY A 13 18.40 3.58 -13.48
CA GLY A 13 18.72 4.96 -13.79
C GLY A 13 18.42 5.86 -12.60
N LYS A 14 19.36 6.69 -12.18
CA LYS A 14 19.17 7.74 -11.16
C LYS A 14 18.03 8.66 -11.60
N LEU A 15 16.80 8.35 -11.23
CA LEU A 15 15.70 9.28 -11.36
C LEU A 15 15.86 10.35 -10.29
N THR A 16 16.21 11.56 -10.70
CA THR A 16 16.27 12.71 -9.81
C THR A 16 14.86 13.08 -9.39
N VAL A 17 14.60 13.12 -8.09
CA VAL A 17 13.28 13.40 -7.44
C VAL A 17 12.56 14.61 -8.08
N ARG A 18 13.26 15.62 -8.59
CA ARG A 18 12.68 16.78 -9.30
C ARG A 18 11.93 16.45 -10.60
N LYS A 19 12.14 15.29 -11.22
CA LYS A 19 11.46 14.86 -12.45
C LYS A 19 10.15 14.13 -12.18
N ILE A 20 9.97 13.56 -10.98
CA ILE A 20 8.84 12.73 -10.59
C ILE A 20 7.63 13.59 -10.17
N LEU A 21 7.90 14.76 -9.57
CA LEU A 21 6.88 15.70 -9.06
C LEU A 21 6.09 16.47 -10.13
N ARG A 22 6.19 16.10 -11.40
CA ARG A 22 5.35 16.66 -12.48
C ARG A 22 4.12 15.80 -12.76
N GLY A 23 3.41 15.42 -11.71
CA GLY A 23 2.07 14.82 -11.81
C GLY A 23 2.05 13.31 -12.10
N THR A 24 1.04 12.67 -11.60
CA THR A 24 0.69 11.24 -11.76
C THR A 24 0.84 10.74 -13.21
N LYS A 25 0.57 11.60 -14.20
CA LYS A 25 0.72 11.28 -15.62
C LYS A 25 2.15 10.88 -16.01
N ASN A 26 3.15 11.56 -15.45
CA ASN A 26 4.55 11.31 -15.80
C ASN A 26 5.03 9.93 -15.34
N ILE A 27 4.49 9.42 -14.23
CA ILE A 27 4.83 8.10 -13.69
C ILE A 27 4.23 7.00 -14.54
N LEU A 28 2.98 7.17 -14.98
CA LEU A 28 2.29 6.19 -15.83
C LEU A 28 3.05 5.93 -17.14
N TYR A 29 3.72 6.93 -17.72
CA TYR A 29 4.52 6.77 -18.93
C TYR A 29 5.81 5.96 -18.73
N HIS A 30 6.26 5.75 -17.49
CA HIS A 30 7.48 5.00 -17.18
C HIS A 30 7.20 3.59 -16.66
N ILE A 31 5.94 3.18 -16.63
CA ILE A 31 5.57 1.81 -16.27
C ILE A 31 5.81 0.92 -17.50
N GLU A 32 6.79 0.05 -17.41
CA GLU A 32 7.07 -0.96 -18.43
C GLU A 32 6.32 -2.25 -18.10
N PRO A 33 5.80 -2.95 -19.10
CA PRO A 33 5.18 -4.26 -18.91
C PRO A 33 6.21 -5.28 -18.45
N VAL A 34 5.76 -6.26 -17.68
CA VAL A 34 6.60 -7.38 -17.25
C VAL A 34 6.99 -8.21 -18.48
N ARG A 35 8.26 -8.64 -18.54
CA ARG A 35 8.77 -9.43 -19.67
C ARG A 35 8.32 -10.88 -19.60
N GLU A 36 7.52 -11.29 -20.55
CA GLU A 36 6.96 -12.65 -20.63
C GLU A 36 8.04 -13.75 -20.76
N GLU A 37 9.21 -13.41 -21.31
CA GLU A 37 10.34 -14.36 -21.39
C GLU A 37 10.79 -14.89 -20.01
N TRP A 38 10.70 -14.05 -18.95
CA TRP A 38 11.05 -14.46 -17.61
C TRP A 38 9.98 -15.36 -16.98
N LYS A 39 8.71 -15.17 -17.31
CA LYS A 39 7.65 -16.09 -16.90
C LYS A 39 7.85 -17.46 -17.57
N ALA A 40 8.18 -17.48 -18.86
CA ALA A 40 8.45 -18.73 -19.58
C ALA A 40 9.62 -19.50 -18.94
N LYS A 41 10.73 -18.83 -18.63
CA LYS A 41 11.88 -19.43 -17.91
C LYS A 41 11.50 -19.96 -16.54
N ALA A 42 10.69 -19.20 -15.79
CA ALA A 42 10.23 -19.63 -14.46
C ALA A 42 9.34 -20.87 -14.56
N LYS A 43 8.41 -20.86 -15.51
CA LYS A 43 7.53 -22.01 -15.76
C LYS A 43 8.32 -23.26 -16.15
N GLU A 44 9.26 -23.17 -17.08
CA GLU A 44 10.13 -24.28 -17.47
C GLU A 44 10.88 -24.85 -16.26
N HIS A 45 11.43 -23.97 -15.41
CA HIS A 45 12.10 -24.39 -14.19
C HIS A 45 11.17 -25.10 -13.21
N LEU A 46 9.95 -24.56 -12.99
CA LEU A 46 8.97 -25.16 -12.09
C LEU A 46 8.49 -26.52 -12.60
N ASP A 47 8.27 -26.66 -13.93
CA ASP A 47 7.85 -27.90 -14.55
C ASP A 47 8.94 -29.01 -14.48
N ALA A 48 10.21 -28.61 -14.35
CA ALA A 48 11.34 -29.53 -14.18
C ALA A 48 11.55 -29.99 -12.71
N LEU A 49 10.85 -29.40 -11.76
CA LEU A 49 10.97 -29.81 -10.35
C LEU A 49 10.22 -31.12 -10.10
N ALA A 50 10.75 -31.93 -9.17
CA ALA A 50 10.14 -33.20 -8.74
C ALA A 50 8.94 -32.95 -7.79
N ILE A 51 7.95 -32.21 -8.25
CA ILE A 51 6.71 -31.93 -7.54
C ILE A 51 5.50 -32.37 -8.40
N PRO A 52 4.42 -32.90 -7.80
CA PRO A 52 3.22 -33.24 -8.57
C PRO A 52 2.63 -32.01 -9.25
N THR A 53 2.31 -32.14 -10.53
CA THR A 53 1.72 -31.02 -11.31
C THR A 53 0.48 -30.47 -10.62
N GLY A 54 0.45 -29.15 -10.43
CA GLY A 54 -0.67 -28.43 -9.81
C GLY A 54 -0.75 -28.51 -8.28
N SER A 55 0.14 -29.25 -7.60
CA SER A 55 0.09 -29.42 -6.15
C SER A 55 0.31 -28.12 -5.35
N LEU A 56 1.02 -27.17 -5.93
CA LEU A 56 1.27 -25.86 -5.33
C LEU A 56 0.18 -24.81 -5.67
N GLY A 57 -0.79 -25.16 -6.55
CA GLY A 57 -1.89 -24.29 -6.91
C GLY A 57 -1.41 -22.91 -7.39
N ILE A 58 -1.97 -21.84 -6.84
CA ILE A 58 -1.66 -20.45 -7.20
C ILE A 58 -0.21 -20.02 -6.88
N MET A 59 0.50 -20.78 -6.04
CA MET A 59 1.88 -20.44 -5.66
C MET A 59 2.84 -20.49 -6.86
N THR A 60 2.59 -21.36 -7.83
CA THR A 60 3.37 -21.42 -9.08
C THR A 60 3.22 -20.10 -9.87
N SER A 61 2.00 -19.60 -10.02
CA SER A 61 1.74 -18.33 -10.71
C SER A 61 2.40 -17.14 -9.99
N PHE A 62 2.40 -17.15 -8.65
CA PHE A 62 3.12 -16.11 -7.90
C PHE A 62 4.63 -16.20 -8.12
N ALA A 63 5.21 -17.41 -8.14
CA ALA A 63 6.63 -17.59 -8.40
C ALA A 63 7.01 -17.10 -9.81
N GLU A 64 6.24 -17.47 -10.83
CA GLU A 64 6.43 -16.99 -12.20
C GLU A 64 6.39 -15.47 -12.30
N GLN A 65 5.41 -14.84 -11.64
CA GLN A 65 5.24 -13.39 -11.65
C GLN A 65 6.38 -12.69 -10.91
N LEU A 66 6.81 -13.19 -9.75
CA LEU A 66 7.91 -12.61 -8.99
C LEU A 66 9.24 -12.71 -9.74
N VAL A 67 9.50 -13.82 -10.41
CA VAL A 67 10.67 -13.98 -11.30
C VAL A 67 10.61 -12.96 -12.43
N ALA A 68 9.46 -12.81 -13.06
CA ALA A 68 9.31 -11.89 -14.19
C ALA A 68 9.45 -10.41 -13.79
N ILE A 69 8.94 -10.02 -12.61
CA ILE A 69 9.06 -8.67 -12.08
C ILE A 69 10.51 -8.36 -11.68
N SER A 70 11.19 -9.31 -11.05
CA SER A 70 12.55 -9.10 -10.55
C SER A 70 13.63 -9.38 -11.60
N GLU A 71 13.27 -9.99 -12.73
CA GLU A 71 14.20 -10.51 -13.74
C GLU A 71 15.31 -11.39 -13.11
N ASN A 72 14.93 -12.17 -12.10
CA ASN A 72 15.83 -13.00 -11.32
C ASN A 72 15.17 -14.35 -11.00
N MET A 73 15.81 -15.45 -11.38
CA MET A 73 15.32 -16.81 -11.13
C MET A 73 15.28 -17.20 -9.64
N LYS A 74 15.94 -16.45 -8.76
CA LYS A 74 15.95 -16.65 -7.31
C LYS A 74 15.68 -15.34 -6.57
N PRO A 75 14.47 -14.75 -6.73
CA PRO A 75 14.14 -13.46 -6.13
C PRO A 75 14.20 -13.55 -4.60
N ARG A 76 14.65 -12.47 -3.98
CA ARG A 76 14.71 -12.31 -2.52
C ARG A 76 14.12 -10.96 -2.15
N PHE A 77 13.35 -10.93 -1.07
CA PHE A 77 12.68 -9.74 -0.57
C PHE A 77 12.92 -9.62 0.94
N PRO A 78 14.16 -9.30 1.38
CA PRO A 78 14.49 -9.19 2.80
C PRO A 78 13.83 -7.98 3.47
N GLN A 79 13.68 -6.86 2.77
CA GLN A 79 13.13 -5.61 3.32
C GLN A 79 11.66 -5.45 2.90
N LYS A 80 10.76 -5.66 3.84
CA LYS A 80 9.31 -5.62 3.60
C LYS A 80 8.67 -4.53 4.43
N GLU A 81 7.83 -3.71 3.81
CA GLU A 81 7.06 -2.66 4.48
C GLU A 81 5.56 -2.83 4.22
N VAL A 82 4.74 -2.56 5.23
CA VAL A 82 3.29 -2.45 5.11
C VAL A 82 2.91 -1.01 5.39
N PHE A 83 2.21 -0.35 4.47
CA PHE A 83 1.62 0.96 4.70
C PHE A 83 0.14 0.82 5.02
N VAL A 84 -0.27 1.26 6.20
CA VAL A 84 -1.67 1.35 6.61
C VAL A 84 -2.13 2.79 6.45
N MET A 85 -2.92 3.05 5.41
CA MET A 85 -3.47 4.37 5.12
C MET A 85 -4.69 4.62 6.02
N ALA A 86 -4.60 5.58 6.93
CA ALA A 86 -5.66 5.88 7.88
C ALA A 86 -6.42 7.16 7.46
N GLY A 87 -7.75 7.10 7.47
CA GLY A 87 -8.61 8.24 7.16
C GLY A 87 -10.06 7.98 7.50
N ASP A 88 -10.78 9.01 7.88
CA ASP A 88 -12.19 8.95 8.20
C ASP A 88 -13.08 9.23 6.98
N HIS A 89 -14.28 8.70 7.01
CA HIS A 89 -15.25 8.79 5.93
C HIS A 89 -16.54 9.47 6.41
N GLY A 90 -16.92 10.58 5.76
CA GLY A 90 -18.13 11.34 6.09
C GLY A 90 -19.43 10.54 5.97
N VAL A 91 -19.43 9.47 5.18
CA VAL A 91 -20.60 8.57 5.02
C VAL A 91 -20.97 7.84 6.32
N THR A 92 -20.11 7.85 7.34
CA THR A 92 -20.44 7.34 8.69
C THR A 92 -21.69 7.99 9.28
N GLU A 93 -22.00 9.24 8.87
CA GLU A 93 -23.23 9.94 9.26
C GLU A 93 -24.52 9.20 8.87
N GLU A 94 -24.45 8.34 7.84
CA GLU A 94 -25.60 7.56 7.35
C GLU A 94 -25.81 6.24 8.12
N GLY A 95 -25.03 6.00 9.19
CA GLY A 95 -25.18 4.80 10.02
C GLY A 95 -24.79 3.49 9.31
N VAL A 96 -23.92 3.55 8.31
CA VAL A 96 -23.49 2.40 7.50
C VAL A 96 -22.49 1.48 8.22
N SER A 97 -22.06 1.86 9.42
CA SER A 97 -21.15 1.07 10.26
C SER A 97 -21.74 0.85 11.64
N LEU A 98 -21.46 -0.32 12.23
CA LEU A 98 -21.80 -0.62 13.62
C LEU A 98 -20.92 0.14 14.64
N PHE A 99 -19.78 0.63 14.19
CA PHE A 99 -18.82 1.35 15.03
C PHE A 99 -18.84 2.85 14.72
N PRO A 100 -18.72 3.69 15.75
CA PRO A 100 -18.59 5.14 15.57
C PRO A 100 -17.23 5.51 14.96
N LYS A 101 -17.15 6.69 14.31
CA LYS A 101 -15.94 7.13 13.60
C LYS A 101 -14.71 7.25 14.49
N GLU A 102 -14.90 7.55 15.78
CA GLU A 102 -13.83 7.70 16.77
C GLU A 102 -12.95 6.46 16.90
N VAL A 103 -13.49 5.29 16.56
CA VAL A 103 -12.74 4.01 16.52
C VAL A 103 -11.59 4.05 15.53
N THR A 104 -11.65 4.85 14.47
CA THR A 104 -10.50 5.05 13.57
C THR A 104 -9.28 5.54 14.32
N THR A 105 -9.43 6.56 15.15
CA THR A 105 -8.34 7.11 15.99
C THR A 105 -7.81 6.06 16.97
N GLU A 106 -8.70 5.34 17.64
CA GLU A 106 -8.33 4.28 18.60
C GLU A 106 -7.55 3.15 17.93
N MET A 107 -7.97 2.77 16.71
CA MET A 107 -7.26 1.77 15.91
C MET A 107 -5.88 2.23 15.46
N VAL A 108 -5.68 3.51 15.13
CA VAL A 108 -4.34 4.06 14.91
C VAL A 108 -3.46 3.83 16.14
N GLY A 109 -3.95 4.15 17.33
CA GLY A 109 -3.25 3.86 18.58
C GLY A 109 -2.95 2.38 18.79
N ASN A 110 -3.85 1.49 18.37
CA ASN A 110 -3.65 0.05 18.44
C ASN A 110 -2.54 -0.42 17.48
N PHE A 111 -2.48 0.10 16.25
CA PHE A 111 -1.37 -0.15 15.32
C PHE A 111 -0.03 0.27 15.90
N LEU A 112 0.04 1.46 16.48
CA LEU A 112 1.28 2.01 17.09
C LEU A 112 1.77 1.15 18.27
N LYS A 113 0.85 0.56 19.03
CA LYS A 113 1.15 -0.35 20.14
C LYS A 113 1.46 -1.79 19.70
N GLY A 114 1.32 -2.09 18.41
CA GLY A 114 1.54 -3.43 17.90
C GLY A 114 0.42 -4.43 18.19
N GLY A 115 -0.78 -3.96 18.56
CA GLY A 115 -1.89 -4.79 19.04
C GLY A 115 -2.86 -5.27 17.96
N ALA A 116 -2.77 -4.77 16.76
CA ALA A 116 -3.70 -5.12 15.67
C ALA A 116 -3.27 -6.39 14.92
N GLY A 117 -4.21 -7.02 14.22
CA GLY A 117 -3.95 -8.22 13.41
C GLY A 117 -2.84 -8.02 12.39
N ILE A 118 -2.77 -6.84 11.74
CA ILE A 118 -1.70 -6.52 10.78
C ILE A 118 -0.32 -6.55 11.43
N ASN A 119 -0.19 -6.11 12.68
CA ASN A 119 1.08 -6.16 13.41
C ASN A 119 1.54 -7.61 13.64
N ALA A 120 0.61 -8.51 13.99
CA ALA A 120 0.91 -9.92 14.19
C ALA A 120 1.35 -10.60 12.87
N PHE A 121 0.61 -10.36 11.78
CA PHE A 121 0.97 -10.91 10.46
C PHE A 121 2.28 -10.33 9.94
N ALA A 122 2.50 -9.02 10.05
CA ALA A 122 3.71 -8.36 9.62
C ALA A 122 4.92 -8.88 10.40
N LYS A 123 4.81 -9.02 11.72
CA LYS A 123 5.86 -9.61 12.57
C LYS A 123 6.23 -11.02 12.10
N ASN A 124 5.24 -11.86 11.79
CA ASN A 124 5.48 -13.22 11.30
C ASN A 124 6.14 -13.22 9.91
N ALA A 125 5.79 -12.26 9.05
CA ALA A 125 6.37 -12.11 7.72
C ALA A 125 7.73 -11.39 7.71
N GLY A 126 8.18 -10.86 8.84
CA GLY A 126 9.36 -10.00 8.92
C GLY A 126 9.19 -8.69 8.16
N ALA A 127 8.01 -8.07 8.26
CA ALA A 127 7.67 -6.80 7.63
C ALA A 127 7.49 -5.70 8.69
N GLU A 128 7.84 -4.47 8.34
CA GLU A 128 7.61 -3.27 9.14
C GLU A 128 6.22 -2.69 8.84
N VAL A 129 5.51 -2.24 9.88
CA VAL A 129 4.19 -1.60 9.73
C VAL A 129 4.34 -0.09 9.89
N ASN A 130 4.03 0.64 8.84
CA ASN A 130 4.05 2.09 8.78
C ASN A 130 2.61 2.61 8.73
N VAL A 131 2.20 3.39 9.71
CA VAL A 131 0.87 4.03 9.73
C VAL A 131 0.98 5.41 9.09
N VAL A 132 0.11 5.67 8.12
CA VAL A 132 0.07 6.93 7.36
C VAL A 132 -1.25 7.63 7.63
N ASP A 133 -1.20 8.83 8.19
CA ASP A 133 -2.37 9.67 8.35
C ASP A 133 -2.68 10.38 7.04
N MET A 134 -3.70 9.89 6.33
CA MET A 134 -4.20 10.49 5.09
C MET A 134 -5.38 11.42 5.33
N GLY A 135 -6.06 11.27 6.47
CA GLY A 135 -7.25 12.05 6.74
C GLY A 135 -8.05 11.58 7.96
N VAL A 136 -7.39 11.20 9.03
CA VAL A 136 -8.08 10.91 10.30
C VAL A 136 -8.65 12.20 10.87
N ASP A 137 -9.92 12.17 11.30
CA ASP A 137 -10.62 13.34 11.90
C ASP A 137 -10.19 13.58 13.34
N ALA A 138 -8.87 13.61 13.57
CA ALA A 138 -8.24 13.90 14.85
C ALA A 138 -6.84 14.47 14.65
N ARG A 139 -6.36 15.19 15.67
CA ARG A 139 -4.98 15.65 15.74
C ARG A 139 -4.11 14.56 16.38
N LEU A 140 -3.66 13.58 15.55
CA LEU A 140 -2.91 12.43 16.03
C LEU A 140 -1.61 12.82 16.74
N ASP A 141 -0.96 13.90 16.30
CA ASP A 141 0.21 14.50 16.97
C ASP A 141 -0.06 14.91 18.43
N ARG A 142 -1.28 15.33 18.74
CA ARG A 142 -1.70 15.68 20.11
C ARG A 142 -2.12 14.46 20.92
N VAL A 143 -2.65 13.43 20.26
CA VAL A 143 -3.15 12.23 20.93
C VAL A 143 -2.02 11.25 21.24
N TYR A 144 -1.11 11.04 20.30
CA TYR A 144 -0.07 10.01 20.38
C TYR A 144 1.36 10.56 20.36
N GLY A 145 1.53 11.88 20.27
CA GLY A 145 2.82 12.55 20.19
C GLY A 145 3.28 12.86 18.78
N LYS A 146 4.29 13.70 18.66
CA LYS A 146 4.88 14.04 17.36
C LYS A 146 5.53 12.81 16.73
N ASP A 147 5.50 12.79 15.42
CA ASP A 147 6.14 11.74 14.60
C ASP A 147 5.66 10.31 14.87
N CYS A 148 4.50 10.16 15.54
CA CYS A 148 3.91 8.85 15.81
C CYS A 148 3.42 8.12 14.54
N VAL A 149 3.04 8.88 13.51
CA VAL A 149 2.59 8.40 12.21
C VAL A 149 3.27 9.19 11.09
N MET A 150 3.29 8.64 9.89
CA MET A 150 3.67 9.40 8.69
C MET A 150 2.56 10.39 8.36
N ASP A 151 2.77 11.68 8.62
CA ASP A 151 1.78 12.71 8.33
C ASP A 151 1.73 13.02 6.83
N ARG A 152 0.60 12.66 6.23
CA ARG A 152 0.20 12.96 4.85
C ARG A 152 -1.25 13.41 4.81
N LYS A 153 -1.70 14.03 5.91
CA LYS A 153 -3.08 14.48 6.08
C LYS A 153 -3.47 15.48 4.99
N ILE A 154 -4.54 15.16 4.28
CA ILE A 154 -5.13 15.99 3.24
C ILE A 154 -6.24 16.85 3.84
N ASN A 155 -7.11 16.20 4.62
CA ASN A 155 -8.21 16.86 5.31
C ASN A 155 -8.57 16.07 6.58
N PHE A 156 -9.48 16.56 7.40
CA PHE A 156 -10.05 15.87 8.56
C PHE A 156 -11.25 15.03 8.13
N GLY A 157 -10.97 13.86 7.54
CA GLY A 157 -11.95 13.00 6.91
C GLY A 157 -12.41 13.47 5.52
N THR A 158 -13.13 12.60 4.83
CA THR A 158 -13.85 12.95 3.60
C THR A 158 -15.20 13.57 3.93
N LYS A 159 -15.83 14.21 2.96
CA LYS A 159 -17.22 14.61 3.05
C LYS A 159 -18.14 13.40 2.85
N ASN A 160 -19.42 13.58 3.21
CA ASN A 160 -20.44 12.57 2.99
C ASN A 160 -20.87 12.57 1.51
N PHE A 161 -20.48 11.53 0.78
CA PHE A 161 -20.74 11.42 -0.65
C PHE A 161 -22.23 11.25 -1.02
N THR A 162 -23.10 11.01 -0.03
CA THR A 162 -24.55 11.02 -0.27
C THR A 162 -25.09 12.44 -0.43
N LYS A 163 -24.35 13.45 0.02
CA LYS A 163 -24.75 14.87 0.02
C LYS A 163 -23.94 15.71 -0.97
N GLU A 164 -22.65 15.44 -1.08
CA GLU A 164 -21.72 16.16 -1.95
C GLU A 164 -20.51 15.27 -2.29
N PRO A 165 -19.66 15.62 -3.26
CA PRO A 165 -18.44 14.85 -3.54
C PRO A 165 -17.58 14.65 -2.30
N ALA A 166 -17.11 13.42 -2.06
CA ALA A 166 -16.32 13.03 -0.88
C ALA A 166 -15.06 13.88 -0.72
N MET A 167 -14.46 14.31 -1.82
CA MET A 167 -13.25 15.15 -1.88
C MET A 167 -13.22 15.94 -3.18
N THR A 168 -12.44 17.00 -3.21
CA THR A 168 -12.15 17.74 -4.43
C THR A 168 -11.21 16.94 -5.34
N ARG A 169 -11.09 17.37 -6.61
CA ARG A 169 -10.14 16.74 -7.53
C ARG A 169 -8.70 16.97 -7.11
N GLU A 170 -8.41 18.09 -6.50
CA GLU A 170 -7.11 18.48 -5.95
C GLU A 170 -6.75 17.55 -4.77
N GLU A 171 -7.65 17.33 -3.83
CA GLU A 171 -7.47 16.41 -2.70
C GLU A 171 -7.25 14.97 -3.18
N ALA A 172 -8.03 14.51 -4.16
CA ALA A 172 -7.85 13.20 -4.77
C ALA A 172 -6.49 13.07 -5.47
N THR A 173 -6.05 14.10 -6.19
CA THR A 173 -4.73 14.13 -6.85
C THR A 173 -3.62 14.09 -5.81
N GLN A 174 -3.72 14.88 -4.76
CA GLN A 174 -2.74 14.93 -3.68
C GLN A 174 -2.63 13.58 -2.95
N SER A 175 -3.75 12.87 -2.75
CA SER A 175 -3.73 11.54 -2.12
C SER A 175 -2.94 10.53 -2.96
N LEU A 176 -3.11 10.56 -4.27
CA LEU A 176 -2.34 9.71 -5.19
C LEU A 176 -0.84 10.07 -5.16
N GLU A 177 -0.51 11.36 -5.18
CA GLU A 177 0.87 11.83 -5.13
C GLU A 177 1.57 11.44 -3.82
N TYR A 178 0.88 11.50 -2.68
CA TYR A 178 1.41 11.03 -1.41
C TYR A 178 1.67 9.52 -1.42
N GLY A 179 0.76 8.71 -1.97
CA GLY A 179 0.97 7.27 -2.13
C GLY A 179 2.21 6.95 -2.97
N ILE A 180 2.38 7.65 -4.09
CA ILE A 180 3.55 7.55 -4.96
C ILE A 180 4.83 7.90 -4.21
N GLN A 181 4.83 9.03 -3.49
CA GLN A 181 6.00 9.48 -2.74
C GLN A 181 6.41 8.49 -1.65
N LEU A 182 5.45 7.92 -0.93
CA LEU A 182 5.70 6.88 0.08
C LEU A 182 6.44 5.67 -0.50
N VAL A 183 6.02 5.21 -1.70
CA VAL A 183 6.69 4.08 -2.38
C VAL A 183 8.11 4.45 -2.82
N ILE A 184 8.30 5.66 -3.34
CA ILE A 184 9.63 6.15 -3.75
C ILE A 184 10.56 6.24 -2.53
N ASP A 185 10.07 6.79 -1.43
CA ASP A 185 10.82 6.92 -0.18
C ASP A 185 11.16 5.54 0.40
N ALA A 186 10.21 4.60 0.42
CA ALA A 186 10.45 3.22 0.84
C ALA A 186 11.53 2.55 -0.02
N LYS A 187 11.43 2.68 -1.33
CA LYS A 187 12.44 2.15 -2.26
C LYS A 187 13.81 2.74 -2.01
N SER A 188 13.89 4.04 -1.72
CA SER A 188 15.16 4.71 -1.41
C SER A 188 15.79 4.20 -0.11
N ARG A 189 14.99 3.73 0.84
CA ARG A 189 15.43 3.07 2.08
C ARG A 189 15.80 1.60 1.88
N GLY A 190 15.53 1.04 0.71
CA GLY A 190 15.86 -0.34 0.35
C GLY A 190 14.69 -1.32 0.45
N ALA A 191 13.45 -0.85 0.56
CA ALA A 191 12.29 -1.73 0.54
C ALA A 191 12.22 -2.53 -0.77
N ASP A 192 12.04 -3.84 -0.65
CA ASP A 192 11.95 -4.78 -1.76
C ASP A 192 10.52 -5.19 -2.04
N LEU A 193 9.68 -5.23 -0.99
CA LEU A 193 8.29 -5.64 -1.05
C LEU A 193 7.44 -4.67 -0.24
N ILE A 194 6.35 -4.21 -0.83
CA ILE A 194 5.40 -3.32 -0.19
C ILE A 194 4.03 -3.97 -0.19
N ALA A 195 3.37 -3.94 0.97
CA ALA A 195 1.96 -4.25 1.10
C ALA A 195 1.20 -2.99 1.49
N THR A 196 -0.06 -2.91 1.07
CA THR A 196 -0.96 -1.79 1.39
C THR A 196 -2.13 -2.28 2.22
N GLY A 197 -2.53 -1.48 3.18
CA GLY A 197 -3.74 -1.63 3.98
C GLY A 197 -4.42 -0.28 4.16
N ASP A 198 -5.62 -0.31 4.63
CA ASP A 198 -6.39 0.89 4.96
C ASP A 198 -7.08 0.74 6.31
N MET A 199 -7.30 1.84 6.97
CA MET A 199 -8.09 1.96 8.19
C MET A 199 -8.96 3.20 8.14
N GLY A 200 -10.26 2.97 8.25
CA GLY A 200 -11.26 4.03 8.37
C GLY A 200 -12.63 3.40 8.59
N ILE A 201 -13.35 3.85 9.61
CA ILE A 201 -14.71 3.37 9.82
C ILE A 201 -15.55 3.73 8.58
N ALA A 202 -16.33 2.77 8.07
CA ALA A 202 -17.11 2.83 6.83
C ALA A 202 -16.28 2.80 5.52
N ASN A 203 -14.98 2.46 5.54
CA ASN A 203 -14.16 2.32 4.35
C ASN A 203 -14.71 1.29 3.34
N THR A 204 -15.45 0.29 3.80
CA THR A 204 -16.07 -0.74 2.94
C THR A 204 -17.27 -0.20 2.14
N THR A 205 -17.89 0.88 2.62
CA THR A 205 -19.02 1.56 1.96
C THR A 205 -18.53 2.69 1.04
N ALA A 206 -17.41 3.32 1.39
CA ALA A 206 -16.83 4.46 0.67
C ALA A 206 -16.21 4.09 -0.67
#